data_d2a4e0845326cde379f3925a4435e300
#
_entry.id   d2a4e0845326cde379f3925a4435e300
#
_cell.length_a   1.000
_cell.length_b   1.000
_cell.length_c   1.000
_cell.angle_alpha   90.00
_cell.angle_beta   90.00
_cell.angle_gamma   90.00
#
_symmetry.space_group_name_H-M   'P 1'
#
loop_
_entity.id
_entity.type
_entity.pdbx_description
1 polymer ?
#
loop_
_entity_poly.entity_id
_entity_poly.type
_entity_poly.pdbx_seq_one_letter_code
_entity_poly.pdbx_strand_id
1 'polypeptide(L)'
;VTDGAVLPILHLNGFKINNPTVFARISKEEVKSYFHGCGYKVYFVEGYEPMEMHKKMAEALDKCIKEIKEIQRKAREEGCTERPVWPMIVLRTPKGWTGPKVVDGKHIEGSYRAHQVPITMDKPEHLELLKEWLLSYKPEELFTEDYKLKPELRELAPKGDHRISANPHTNGGKLLKDLRLPDFTKYAVQMDAPGTVKAQDMLVLGSYIRDVLKLNEQSRNFRMFG
;
A
#
# COMPACT_ATOMS: atom_id res chain seq x y z
N VAL A 1 17.48 7.44 -12.88
CA VAL A 1 16.78 8.22 -13.90
C VAL A 1 16.39 7.36 -15.11
N THR A 2 17.19 6.36 -15.47
CA THR A 2 16.88 5.42 -16.54
C THR A 2 15.78 4.43 -16.15
N ASP A 3 15.62 4.16 -14.86
CA ASP A 3 14.76 3.09 -14.33
C ASP A 3 13.35 3.54 -13.96
N GLY A 4 13.08 4.83 -13.97
CA GLY A 4 11.80 5.39 -13.57
C GLY A 4 11.86 6.10 -12.22
N ALA A 5 10.70 6.35 -11.62
CA ALA A 5 10.57 7.03 -10.34
C ALA A 5 9.56 6.31 -9.43
N VAL A 6 9.79 6.41 -8.14
CA VAL A 6 8.84 5.99 -7.10
C VAL A 6 8.37 7.24 -6.37
N LEU A 7 7.05 7.36 -6.17
CA LEU A 7 6.46 8.38 -5.30
C LEU A 7 6.13 7.74 -3.95
N PRO A 8 6.94 7.95 -2.91
CA PRO A 8 6.62 7.43 -1.58
C PRO A 8 5.42 8.18 -0.98
N ILE A 9 4.52 7.44 -0.36
CA ILE A 9 3.43 7.98 0.44
C ILE A 9 3.57 7.41 1.86
N LEU A 10 4.02 8.24 2.79
CA LEU A 10 4.06 7.87 4.20
C LEU A 10 2.70 8.12 4.83
N HIS A 11 1.99 7.06 5.18
CA HIS A 11 0.75 7.18 5.95
C HIS A 11 1.07 7.34 7.44
N LEU A 12 1.12 8.57 7.90
CA LEU A 12 1.42 8.94 9.27
C LEU A 12 0.12 9.02 10.09
N ASN A 13 -0.39 7.87 10.53
CA ASN A 13 -1.61 7.78 11.33
C ASN A 13 -1.38 7.87 12.85
N GLY A 14 -0.16 8.06 13.28
CA GLY A 14 0.22 8.34 14.67
C GLY A 14 0.62 7.13 15.51
N PHE A 15 0.24 5.92 15.13
CA PHE A 15 0.45 4.73 15.97
C PHE A 15 1.06 3.54 15.22
N LYS A 16 1.91 2.79 15.92
CA LYS A 16 2.25 1.39 15.61
C LYS A 16 1.12 0.46 16.10
N ILE A 17 1.48 -0.72 16.60
CA ILE A 17 0.52 -1.66 17.19
C ILE A 17 -0.10 -1.06 18.47
N ASN A 18 0.73 -0.71 19.46
CA ASN A 18 0.29 -0.20 20.77
C ASN A 18 0.80 1.21 21.10
N ASN A 19 1.85 1.65 20.43
CA ASN A 19 2.57 2.86 20.80
C ASN A 19 2.52 3.93 19.71
N PRO A 20 2.58 5.22 20.06
CA PRO A 20 2.79 6.29 19.11
C PRO A 20 4.09 6.09 18.33
N THR A 21 4.10 6.51 17.06
CA THR A 21 5.31 6.54 16.24
C THR A 21 6.15 7.77 16.57
N VAL A 22 7.47 7.69 16.33
CA VAL A 22 8.38 8.84 16.52
C VAL A 22 7.90 10.04 15.70
N PHE A 23 7.58 9.84 14.42
CA PHE A 23 7.09 10.92 13.54
C PHE A 23 5.76 11.54 13.96
N ALA A 24 4.96 10.87 14.81
CA ALA A 24 3.75 11.45 15.39
C ALA A 24 4.04 12.37 16.58
N ARG A 25 5.24 12.30 17.15
CA ARG A 25 5.66 13.01 18.35
C ARG A 25 6.56 14.20 18.10
N ILE A 26 7.02 14.36 16.86
CA ILE A 26 7.83 15.49 16.42
C ILE A 26 6.99 16.45 15.56
N SER A 27 7.46 17.67 15.42
CA SER A 27 6.79 18.69 14.64
C SER A 27 6.77 18.38 13.15
N LYS A 28 5.90 19.04 12.42
CA LYS A 28 5.82 18.94 10.96
C LYS A 28 7.11 19.40 10.28
N GLU A 29 7.73 20.41 10.83
CA GLU A 29 9.00 20.98 10.37
C GLU A 29 10.15 19.99 10.55
N GLU A 30 10.17 19.27 11.67
CA GLU A 30 11.17 18.22 11.91
C GLU A 30 10.99 17.03 10.97
N VAL A 31 9.75 16.57 10.75
CA VAL A 31 9.45 15.53 9.74
C VAL A 31 9.92 15.97 8.35
N LYS A 32 9.62 17.22 7.96
CA LYS A 32 10.05 17.79 6.69
C LYS A 32 11.57 17.82 6.56
N SER A 33 12.26 18.27 7.60
CA SER A 33 13.72 18.35 7.64
C SER A 33 14.39 16.98 7.57
N TYR A 34 13.82 16.00 8.28
CA TYR A 34 14.30 14.62 8.24
C TYR A 34 14.25 14.05 6.82
N PHE A 35 13.12 14.13 6.15
CA PHE A 35 12.99 13.61 4.79
C PHE A 35 13.75 14.44 3.75
N HIS A 36 13.93 15.73 3.98
CA HIS A 36 14.80 16.56 3.15
C HIS A 36 16.24 16.04 3.21
N GLY A 37 16.74 15.71 4.40
CA GLY A 37 18.06 15.08 4.58
C GLY A 37 18.19 13.74 3.86
N CYS A 38 17.07 13.02 3.67
CA CYS A 38 17.02 11.79 2.88
C CYS A 38 16.92 12.03 1.36
N GLY A 39 16.83 13.27 0.90
CA GLY A 39 16.71 13.63 -0.52
C GLY A 39 15.26 13.74 -1.02
N TYR A 40 14.31 14.01 -0.12
CA TYR A 40 12.89 14.16 -0.48
C TYR A 40 12.36 15.56 -0.22
N LYS A 41 11.50 16.04 -1.12
CA LYS A 41 10.66 17.21 -0.94
C LYS A 41 9.28 16.76 -0.48
N VAL A 42 8.90 17.11 0.75
CA VAL A 42 7.69 16.62 1.40
C VAL A 42 6.48 17.49 1.09
N TYR A 43 5.40 16.86 0.66
CA TYR A 43 4.05 17.41 0.57
C TYR A 43 3.16 16.78 1.64
N PHE A 44 2.52 17.62 2.46
CA PHE A 44 1.58 17.14 3.48
C PHE A 44 0.15 17.15 2.96
N VAL A 45 -0.53 16.03 3.17
CA VAL A 45 -1.98 15.88 2.99
C VAL A 45 -2.55 15.50 4.34
N GLU A 46 -3.26 16.44 4.99
CA GLU A 46 -3.65 16.32 6.39
C GLU A 46 -5.12 16.64 6.59
N GLY A 47 -5.79 15.87 7.42
CA GLY A 47 -7.18 16.06 7.78
C GLY A 47 -7.92 14.76 8.09
N TYR A 48 -9.24 14.86 8.12
CA TYR A 48 -10.14 13.73 8.39
C TYR A 48 -11.44 13.79 7.57
N GLU A 49 -11.79 14.94 6.97
CA GLU A 49 -12.97 15.06 6.12
C GLU A 49 -12.70 14.43 4.75
N PRO A 50 -13.41 13.35 4.35
CA PRO A 50 -13.06 12.57 3.17
C PRO A 50 -12.95 13.39 1.88
N MET A 51 -13.94 14.24 1.58
CA MET A 51 -13.94 15.02 0.33
C MET A 51 -12.81 16.05 0.29
N GLU A 52 -12.51 16.68 1.42
CA GLU A 52 -11.37 17.60 1.52
C GLU A 52 -10.04 16.86 1.35
N MET A 53 -9.95 15.66 1.92
CA MET A 53 -8.75 14.82 1.78
C MET A 53 -8.55 14.36 0.33
N HIS A 54 -9.62 14.01 -0.40
CA HIS A 54 -9.54 13.69 -1.83
C HIS A 54 -9.01 14.87 -2.64
N LYS A 55 -9.53 16.08 -2.43
CA LYS A 55 -9.06 17.28 -3.12
C LYS A 55 -7.57 17.55 -2.84
N LYS A 56 -7.17 17.57 -1.57
CA LYS A 56 -5.77 17.77 -1.17
C LYS A 56 -4.85 16.72 -1.75
N MET A 57 -5.29 15.44 -1.78
CA MET A 57 -4.51 14.36 -2.35
C MET A 57 -4.35 14.51 -3.87
N ALA A 58 -5.42 14.86 -4.59
CA ALA A 58 -5.37 15.12 -6.02
C ALA A 58 -4.36 16.24 -6.35
N GLU A 59 -4.45 17.37 -5.65
CA GLU A 59 -3.51 18.49 -5.82
C GLU A 59 -2.05 18.09 -5.53
N ALA A 60 -1.84 17.31 -4.47
CA ALA A 60 -0.49 16.83 -4.11
C ALA A 60 0.07 15.86 -5.16
N LEU A 61 -0.76 14.94 -5.67
CA LEU A 61 -0.38 14.02 -6.73
C LEU A 61 -0.02 14.75 -8.01
N ASP A 62 -0.81 15.72 -8.44
CA ASP A 62 -0.54 16.51 -9.65
C ASP A 62 0.80 17.25 -9.54
N LYS A 63 1.08 17.87 -8.38
CA LYS A 63 2.37 18.52 -8.10
C LYS A 63 3.53 17.53 -8.16
N CYS A 64 3.39 16.40 -7.48
CA CYS A 64 4.44 15.36 -7.45
C CYS A 64 4.71 14.79 -8.84
N ILE A 65 3.69 14.46 -9.61
CA ILE A 65 3.82 13.92 -10.97
C ILE A 65 4.50 14.95 -11.89
N LYS A 66 4.12 16.22 -11.79
CA LYS A 66 4.75 17.29 -12.56
C LYS A 66 6.24 17.41 -12.25
N GLU A 67 6.63 17.36 -10.96
CA GLU A 67 8.03 17.42 -10.56
C GLU A 67 8.81 16.18 -11.00
N ILE A 68 8.25 14.99 -10.86
CA ILE A 68 8.87 13.74 -11.35
C ILE A 68 9.15 13.83 -12.86
N LYS A 69 8.16 14.26 -13.65
CA LYS A 69 8.31 14.42 -15.08
C LYS A 69 9.39 15.43 -15.44
N GLU A 70 9.48 16.55 -14.72
CA GLU A 70 10.50 17.55 -14.95
C GLU A 70 11.90 17.05 -14.60
N ILE A 71 12.08 16.32 -13.49
CA ILE A 71 13.35 15.66 -13.14
C ILE A 71 13.75 14.68 -14.23
N GLN A 72 12.83 13.86 -14.71
CA GLN A 72 13.07 12.90 -15.79
C GLN A 72 13.44 13.59 -17.10
N ARG A 73 12.73 14.66 -17.45
CA ARG A 73 13.00 15.46 -18.65
C ARG A 73 14.42 16.06 -18.61
N LYS A 74 14.78 16.74 -17.52
CA LYS A 74 16.13 17.32 -17.35
C LYS A 74 17.24 16.27 -17.51
N ALA A 75 17.05 15.11 -16.91
CA ALA A 75 18.05 14.06 -16.99
C ALA A 75 18.16 13.41 -18.37
N ARG A 76 17.04 13.25 -19.10
CA ARG A 76 17.00 12.54 -20.39
C ARG A 76 17.26 13.46 -21.58
N GLU A 77 16.80 14.70 -21.53
CA GLU A 77 16.87 15.65 -22.64
C GLU A 77 18.03 16.65 -22.49
N GLU A 78 18.32 17.07 -21.25
CA GLU A 78 19.38 18.05 -20.96
C GLU A 78 20.68 17.41 -20.42
N GLY A 79 20.66 16.09 -20.18
CA GLY A 79 21.83 15.37 -19.66
C GLY A 79 22.20 15.76 -18.21
N CYS A 80 21.28 16.27 -17.42
CA CYS A 80 21.50 16.63 -16.02
C CYS A 80 21.90 15.40 -15.21
N THR A 81 23.07 15.46 -14.56
CA THR A 81 23.62 14.38 -13.71
C THR A 81 23.53 14.68 -12.21
N GLU A 82 22.98 15.84 -11.84
CA GLU A 82 22.79 16.18 -10.43
C GLU A 82 21.81 15.24 -9.75
N ARG A 83 22.10 14.91 -8.48
CA ARG A 83 21.16 14.11 -7.67
C ARG A 83 19.87 14.89 -7.46
N PRO A 84 18.74 14.39 -7.94
CA PRO A 84 17.47 15.09 -7.78
C PRO A 84 16.95 14.98 -6.35
N VAL A 85 16.15 15.98 -5.95
CA VAL A 85 15.28 15.91 -4.75
C VAL A 85 13.91 15.44 -5.22
N TRP A 86 13.58 14.20 -4.86
CA TRP A 86 12.33 13.57 -5.30
C TRP A 86 11.14 14.02 -4.44
N PRO A 87 9.95 14.21 -5.00
CA PRO A 87 8.77 14.49 -4.20
C PRO A 87 8.33 13.25 -3.40
N MET A 88 7.73 13.48 -2.23
CA MET A 88 7.02 12.48 -1.45
C MET A 88 5.82 13.10 -0.77
N ILE A 89 4.84 12.27 -0.42
CA ILE A 89 3.64 12.68 0.31
C ILE A 89 3.68 12.14 1.73
N VAL A 90 3.35 12.98 2.70
CA VAL A 90 3.02 12.56 4.07
C VAL A 90 1.52 12.73 4.25
N LEU A 91 0.83 11.59 4.28
CA LEU A 91 -0.61 11.51 4.49
C LEU A 91 -0.88 11.37 6.00
N ARG A 92 -1.47 12.40 6.61
CA ARG A 92 -1.82 12.39 8.04
C ARG A 92 -3.32 12.30 8.22
N THR A 93 -3.79 11.16 8.69
CA THR A 93 -5.18 10.90 9.05
C THR A 93 -5.23 10.24 10.42
N PRO A 94 -6.35 10.25 11.13
CA PRO A 94 -6.51 9.42 12.33
C PRO A 94 -6.31 7.94 12.00
N LYS A 95 -5.68 7.19 12.88
CA LYS A 95 -5.63 5.73 12.74
C LYS A 95 -7.06 5.16 12.83
N GLY A 96 -7.40 4.22 11.94
CA GLY A 96 -8.78 3.71 11.84
C GLY A 96 -9.77 4.71 11.21
N TRP A 97 -9.25 5.69 10.48
CA TRP A 97 -10.04 6.70 9.77
C TRP A 97 -11.17 6.06 8.94
N THR A 98 -12.36 6.65 9.03
CA THR A 98 -13.62 6.16 8.47
C THR A 98 -14.21 4.89 9.14
N GLY A 99 -13.50 4.30 10.08
CA GLY A 99 -14.00 3.18 10.88
C GLY A 99 -14.89 3.61 12.06
N PRO A 100 -15.31 2.65 12.86
CA PRO A 100 -16.10 2.93 14.07
C PRO A 100 -15.32 3.83 15.03
N LYS A 101 -15.98 4.86 15.55
CA LYS A 101 -15.37 5.79 16.51
C LYS A 101 -15.28 5.21 17.91
N VAL A 102 -16.29 4.44 18.29
CA VAL A 102 -16.40 3.81 19.61
C VAL A 102 -16.89 2.37 19.45
N VAL A 103 -16.26 1.43 20.18
CA VAL A 103 -16.68 0.03 20.29
C VAL A 103 -16.59 -0.38 21.76
N ASP A 104 -17.62 -0.99 22.30
CA ASP A 104 -17.70 -1.41 23.71
C ASP A 104 -17.38 -0.26 24.69
N GLY A 105 -17.85 0.96 24.39
CA GLY A 105 -17.58 2.17 25.18
C GLY A 105 -16.13 2.69 25.11
N LYS A 106 -15.26 2.10 24.27
CA LYS A 106 -13.88 2.51 24.13
C LYS A 106 -13.68 3.28 22.83
N HIS A 107 -12.93 4.39 22.92
CA HIS A 107 -12.54 5.17 21.75
C HIS A 107 -11.56 4.41 20.87
N ILE A 108 -11.86 4.28 19.58
CA ILE A 108 -11.12 3.49 18.58
C ILE A 108 -10.38 4.39 17.60
N GLU A 109 -11.12 5.20 16.83
CA GLU A 109 -10.52 6.08 15.83
C GLU A 109 -9.47 7.00 16.45
N GLY A 110 -8.31 7.16 15.80
CA GLY A 110 -7.21 7.98 16.33
C GLY A 110 -6.47 7.39 17.52
N SER A 111 -6.68 6.12 17.82
CA SER A 111 -6.00 5.42 18.93
C SER A 111 -5.32 4.13 18.44
N TYR A 112 -4.46 3.57 19.31
CA TYR A 112 -3.81 2.27 19.04
C TYR A 112 -4.83 1.12 18.86
N ARG A 113 -6.04 1.24 19.44
CA ARG A 113 -7.10 0.23 19.37
C ARG A 113 -7.59 -0.01 17.94
N ALA A 114 -7.39 0.93 17.05
CA ALA A 114 -7.69 0.77 15.62
C ALA A 114 -6.66 -0.07 14.85
N HIS A 115 -5.69 -0.70 15.53
CA HIS A 115 -4.70 -1.55 14.85
C HIS A 115 -5.31 -2.83 14.27
N GLN A 116 -6.26 -3.41 14.97
CA GLN A 116 -7.08 -4.50 14.48
C GLN A 116 -8.53 -4.04 14.39
N VAL A 117 -9.34 -4.73 13.59
CA VAL A 117 -10.78 -4.46 13.56
C VAL A 117 -11.35 -4.84 14.92
N PRO A 118 -11.86 -3.87 15.71
CA PRO A 118 -12.27 -4.13 17.10
C PRO A 118 -13.69 -4.70 17.20
N ILE A 119 -14.14 -5.41 16.17
CA ILE A 119 -15.47 -5.98 16.03
C ILE A 119 -15.36 -7.50 15.95
N THR A 120 -16.15 -8.21 16.75
CA THR A 120 -16.23 -9.67 16.76
C THR A 120 -17.65 -10.11 16.39
N MET A 121 -17.79 -11.19 15.62
CA MET A 121 -19.10 -11.63 15.11
C MET A 121 -19.89 -12.50 16.11
N ASP A 122 -19.32 -12.79 17.25
CA ASP A 122 -19.96 -13.48 18.37
C ASP A 122 -20.90 -12.58 19.21
N LYS A 123 -20.85 -11.26 18.97
CA LYS A 123 -21.71 -10.29 19.65
C LYS A 123 -22.73 -9.68 18.66
N PRO A 124 -24.04 -9.81 18.92
CA PRO A 124 -25.06 -9.21 18.05
C PRO A 124 -24.89 -7.70 17.84
N GLU A 125 -24.49 -6.97 18.89
CA GLU A 125 -24.28 -5.53 18.86
C GLU A 125 -23.13 -5.16 17.89
N HIS A 126 -22.12 -6.01 17.77
CA HIS A 126 -21.01 -5.81 16.84
C HIS A 126 -21.44 -6.04 15.39
N LEU A 127 -22.40 -6.92 15.14
CA LEU A 127 -22.94 -7.13 13.80
C LEU A 127 -23.70 -5.87 13.31
N GLU A 128 -24.51 -5.27 14.18
CA GLU A 128 -25.19 -4.02 13.84
C GLU A 128 -24.18 -2.87 13.62
N LEU A 129 -23.17 -2.76 14.47
CA LEU A 129 -22.11 -1.77 14.30
C LEU A 129 -21.33 -1.96 12.99
N LEU A 130 -21.03 -3.20 12.59
CA LEU A 130 -20.41 -3.52 11.31
C LEU A 130 -21.30 -3.10 10.14
N LYS A 131 -22.59 -3.41 10.24
CA LYS A 131 -23.59 -3.03 9.23
C LYS A 131 -23.66 -1.50 9.07
N GLU A 132 -23.77 -0.76 10.17
CA GLU A 132 -23.76 0.71 10.17
C GLU A 132 -22.49 1.25 9.53
N TRP A 133 -21.34 0.69 9.89
CA TRP A 133 -20.06 1.10 9.30
C TRP A 133 -20.03 0.88 7.80
N LEU A 134 -20.41 -0.32 7.33
CA LEU A 134 -20.41 -0.63 5.89
C LEU A 134 -21.42 0.24 5.13
N LEU A 135 -22.62 0.48 5.69
CA LEU A 135 -23.61 1.36 5.09
C LEU A 135 -23.19 2.83 5.05
N SER A 136 -22.28 3.27 5.95
CA SER A 136 -21.74 4.63 5.92
C SER A 136 -20.98 4.95 4.62
N TYR A 137 -20.52 3.94 3.89
CA TYR A 137 -19.91 4.09 2.56
C TYR A 137 -20.90 4.18 1.41
N LYS A 138 -22.21 4.11 1.71
CA LYS A 138 -23.31 4.25 0.75
C LYS A 138 -23.16 3.31 -0.47
N PRO A 139 -23.10 1.99 -0.25
CA PRO A 139 -22.91 1.03 -1.33
C PRO A 139 -24.00 1.12 -2.43
N GLU A 140 -25.20 1.59 -2.10
CA GLU A 140 -26.27 1.84 -3.05
C GLU A 140 -25.96 2.94 -4.08
N GLU A 141 -25.05 3.85 -3.77
CA GLU A 141 -24.55 4.85 -4.73
C GLU A 141 -23.52 4.23 -5.71
N LEU A 142 -22.91 3.11 -5.35
CA LEU A 142 -21.80 2.50 -6.09
C LEU A 142 -22.22 1.28 -6.92
N PHE A 143 -23.20 0.51 -6.41
CA PHE A 143 -23.60 -0.76 -6.99
C PHE A 143 -25.07 -0.72 -7.46
N THR A 144 -25.37 -1.57 -8.42
CA THR A 144 -26.73 -1.85 -8.89
C THR A 144 -27.43 -2.82 -7.95
N GLU A 145 -28.74 -3.04 -8.11
CA GLU A 145 -29.52 -4.00 -7.31
C GLU A 145 -29.01 -5.46 -7.43
N ASP A 146 -28.39 -5.80 -8.56
CA ASP A 146 -27.73 -7.09 -8.79
C ASP A 146 -26.26 -7.11 -8.37
N TYR A 147 -25.83 -6.19 -7.49
CA TYR A 147 -24.52 -6.06 -6.89
C TYR A 147 -23.35 -5.86 -7.87
N LYS A 148 -23.61 -5.36 -9.08
CA LYS A 148 -22.57 -4.99 -10.03
C LYS A 148 -22.19 -3.52 -9.88
N LEU A 149 -20.92 -3.21 -10.06
CA LEU A 149 -20.46 -1.82 -10.12
C LEU A 149 -21.24 -1.08 -11.22
N LYS A 150 -21.80 0.10 -10.88
CA LYS A 150 -22.56 0.92 -11.83
C LYS A 150 -21.72 1.23 -13.07
N PRO A 151 -22.32 1.25 -14.28
CA PRO A 151 -21.59 1.45 -15.54
C PRO A 151 -20.74 2.71 -15.56
N GLU A 152 -21.24 3.82 -15.07
CA GLU A 152 -20.53 5.10 -15.01
C GLU A 152 -19.26 5.05 -14.13
N LEU A 153 -19.27 4.24 -13.07
CA LEU A 153 -18.09 4.03 -12.24
C LEU A 153 -17.10 3.07 -12.91
N ARG A 154 -17.60 2.07 -13.62
CA ARG A 154 -16.77 1.13 -14.39
C ARG A 154 -16.01 1.85 -15.51
N GLU A 155 -16.62 2.87 -16.13
CA GLU A 155 -15.96 3.67 -17.16
C GLU A 155 -14.74 4.45 -16.65
N LEU A 156 -14.67 4.76 -15.35
CA LEU A 156 -13.52 5.40 -14.72
C LEU A 156 -12.31 4.47 -14.57
N ALA A 157 -12.53 3.16 -14.61
CA ALA A 157 -11.46 2.19 -14.45
C ALA A 157 -10.49 2.22 -15.65
N PRO A 158 -9.16 2.13 -15.41
CA PRO A 158 -8.19 2.08 -16.49
C PRO A 158 -8.47 0.92 -17.45
N LYS A 159 -8.25 1.15 -18.75
CA LYS A 159 -8.46 0.14 -19.81
C LYS A 159 -7.14 -0.23 -20.48
N GLY A 160 -7.07 -1.44 -21.04
CA GLY A 160 -5.91 -1.92 -21.78
C GLY A 160 -4.62 -1.83 -20.96
N ASP A 161 -3.57 -1.30 -21.55
CA ASP A 161 -2.24 -1.18 -20.95
C ASP A 161 -2.14 -0.17 -19.80
N HIS A 162 -3.18 0.60 -19.54
CA HIS A 162 -3.26 1.46 -18.36
C HIS A 162 -3.60 0.68 -17.07
N ARG A 163 -4.06 -0.56 -17.18
CA ARG A 163 -4.27 -1.43 -16.00
C ARG A 163 -2.94 -1.94 -15.48
N ILE A 164 -2.77 -1.97 -14.15
CA ILE A 164 -1.54 -2.46 -13.53
C ILE A 164 -1.14 -3.84 -14.04
N SER A 165 -2.09 -4.77 -14.12
CA SER A 165 -1.83 -6.15 -14.57
C SER A 165 -1.54 -6.31 -16.07
N ALA A 166 -1.88 -5.32 -16.88
CA ALA A 166 -1.69 -5.36 -18.34
C ALA A 166 -0.61 -4.39 -18.84
N ASN A 167 -0.12 -3.52 -17.96
CA ASN A 167 0.91 -2.55 -18.33
C ASN A 167 2.21 -3.26 -18.70
N PRO A 168 2.82 -2.98 -19.86
CA PRO A 168 4.05 -3.64 -20.28
C PRO A 168 5.27 -3.35 -19.41
N HIS A 169 5.20 -2.33 -18.53
CA HIS A 169 6.25 -2.03 -17.55
C HIS A 169 6.07 -2.74 -16.19
N THR A 170 4.95 -3.44 -16.00
CA THR A 170 4.69 -4.31 -14.86
C THR A 170 4.80 -5.79 -15.30
N ASN A 171 4.58 -6.74 -14.42
CA ASN A 171 4.66 -8.17 -14.73
C ASN A 171 5.96 -8.59 -15.45
N GLY A 172 7.11 -8.06 -15.02
CA GLY A 172 8.39 -8.28 -15.66
C GLY A 172 8.71 -7.31 -16.80
N GLY A 173 7.76 -6.46 -17.20
CA GLY A 173 7.91 -5.43 -18.22
C GLY A 173 8.31 -5.98 -19.59
N LYS A 174 9.01 -5.14 -20.38
CA LYS A 174 9.54 -5.52 -21.70
C LYS A 174 10.67 -6.54 -21.64
N LEU A 175 11.22 -6.80 -20.48
CA LEU A 175 12.29 -7.77 -20.23
C LEU A 175 11.75 -9.06 -19.62
N LEU A 176 10.46 -9.36 -19.83
CA LEU A 176 9.85 -10.56 -19.31
C LEU A 176 10.62 -11.81 -19.76
N LYS A 177 11.03 -12.58 -18.79
CA LYS A 177 11.64 -13.90 -18.95
C LYS A 177 10.91 -14.87 -18.07
N ASP A 178 10.71 -16.09 -18.55
CA ASP A 178 10.07 -17.14 -17.78
C ASP A 178 10.84 -17.41 -16.50
N LEU A 179 10.11 -17.51 -15.39
CA LEU A 179 10.68 -17.82 -14.11
C LEU A 179 10.94 -19.32 -14.01
N ARG A 180 12.17 -19.70 -13.77
CA ARG A 180 12.54 -21.10 -13.49
C ARG A 180 12.18 -21.43 -12.05
N LEU A 181 11.31 -22.41 -11.88
CA LEU A 181 10.82 -22.83 -10.58
C LEU A 181 11.42 -24.20 -10.21
N PRO A 182 11.81 -24.41 -8.94
CA PRO A 182 12.16 -25.75 -8.48
C PRO A 182 10.89 -26.60 -8.34
N ASP A 183 11.07 -27.90 -8.35
CA ASP A 183 10.00 -28.84 -8.09
C ASP A 183 9.49 -28.65 -6.65
N PHE A 184 8.28 -28.10 -6.50
CA PHE A 184 7.70 -27.76 -5.21
C PHE A 184 7.43 -28.99 -4.32
N THR A 185 7.27 -30.19 -4.91
CA THR A 185 7.02 -31.41 -4.17
C THR A 185 8.17 -31.78 -3.23
N LYS A 186 9.40 -31.34 -3.56
CA LYS A 186 10.60 -31.54 -2.72
C LYS A 186 10.60 -30.76 -1.42
N TYR A 187 9.68 -29.80 -1.29
CA TYR A 187 9.51 -28.97 -0.08
C TYR A 187 8.33 -29.43 0.77
N ALA A 188 7.65 -30.50 0.36
CA ALA A 188 6.55 -31.06 1.12
C ALA A 188 7.03 -31.55 2.49
N VAL A 189 6.30 -31.20 3.53
CA VAL A 189 6.51 -31.72 4.87
C VAL A 189 6.02 -33.16 4.91
N GLN A 190 6.92 -34.09 5.23
CA GLN A 190 6.55 -35.51 5.36
C GLN A 190 5.78 -35.70 6.67
N MET A 191 4.62 -36.37 6.57
CA MET A 191 3.76 -36.68 7.72
C MET A 191 3.29 -38.12 7.60
N ASP A 192 3.52 -38.90 8.64
CA ASP A 192 3.06 -40.28 8.69
C ASP A 192 1.56 -40.41 9.01
N ALA A 193 1.03 -39.39 9.73
CA ALA A 193 -0.38 -39.33 10.06
C ALA A 193 -0.79 -37.85 10.32
N PRO A 194 -2.09 -37.48 10.17
CA PRO A 194 -2.59 -36.15 10.48
C PRO A 194 -2.23 -35.72 11.91
N GLY A 195 -1.69 -34.50 12.03
CA GLY A 195 -1.37 -33.89 13.32
C GLY A 195 -0.08 -34.38 14.00
N THR A 196 0.71 -35.26 13.38
CA THR A 196 1.95 -35.78 13.96
C THR A 196 3.13 -34.82 13.82
N VAL A 197 3.10 -33.91 12.85
CA VAL A 197 4.18 -32.98 12.59
C VAL A 197 3.65 -31.53 12.67
N LYS A 198 4.38 -30.68 13.38
CA LYS A 198 4.18 -29.21 13.35
C LYS A 198 5.19 -28.62 12.40
N ALA A 199 4.73 -27.87 11.42
CA ALA A 199 5.57 -27.15 10.48
C ALA A 199 5.09 -25.69 10.35
N GLN A 200 5.99 -24.83 9.89
CA GLN A 200 5.70 -23.44 9.58
C GLN A 200 5.73 -23.26 8.06
N ASP A 201 4.63 -22.84 7.50
CA ASP A 201 4.47 -22.59 6.06
C ASP A 201 5.51 -21.57 5.53
N MET A 202 5.73 -20.47 6.26
CA MET A 202 6.71 -19.44 5.89
C MET A 202 8.15 -19.94 5.89
N LEU A 203 8.50 -20.91 6.75
CA LEU A 203 9.83 -21.51 6.74
C LEU A 203 10.05 -22.37 5.49
N VAL A 204 9.04 -23.16 5.14
CA VAL A 204 9.03 -23.99 3.91
C VAL A 204 9.09 -23.09 2.68
N LEU A 205 8.24 -22.05 2.62
CA LEU A 205 8.23 -21.07 1.56
C LEU A 205 9.56 -20.35 1.42
N GLY A 206 10.21 -19.96 2.52
CA GLY A 206 11.54 -19.33 2.52
C GLY A 206 12.60 -20.21 1.86
N SER A 207 12.57 -21.52 2.09
CA SER A 207 13.47 -22.48 1.44
C SER A 207 13.21 -22.58 -0.07
N TYR A 208 11.94 -22.61 -0.46
CA TYR A 208 11.54 -22.61 -1.86
C TYR A 208 11.99 -21.33 -2.59
N ILE A 209 11.72 -20.14 -2.00
CA ILE A 209 12.09 -18.84 -2.57
C ILE A 209 13.61 -18.70 -2.72
N ARG A 210 14.38 -19.18 -1.72
CA ARG A 210 15.85 -19.22 -1.83
C ARG A 210 16.30 -19.95 -3.10
N ASP A 211 15.68 -21.08 -3.40
CA ASP A 211 16.07 -21.89 -4.55
C ASP A 211 15.52 -21.32 -5.88
N VAL A 212 14.36 -20.65 -5.87
CA VAL A 212 13.89 -19.81 -6.99
C VAL A 212 14.92 -18.72 -7.30
N LEU A 213 15.42 -17.99 -6.30
CA LEU A 213 16.45 -16.97 -6.47
C LEU A 213 17.72 -17.53 -7.11
N LYS A 214 18.21 -18.67 -6.64
CA LYS A 214 19.40 -19.34 -7.20
C LYS A 214 19.19 -19.74 -8.65
N LEU A 215 18.06 -20.34 -9.00
CA LEU A 215 17.75 -20.74 -10.37
C LEU A 215 17.68 -19.57 -11.34
N ASN A 216 17.34 -18.38 -10.85
CA ASN A 216 17.14 -17.18 -11.66
C ASN A 216 18.23 -16.11 -11.47
N GLU A 217 19.33 -16.44 -10.83
CA GLU A 217 20.43 -15.51 -10.52
C GLU A 217 20.97 -14.81 -11.78
N GLN A 218 21.20 -15.54 -12.85
CA GLN A 218 21.69 -14.99 -14.10
C GLN A 218 20.65 -14.13 -14.84
N SER A 219 19.39 -14.54 -14.81
CA SER A 219 18.30 -13.81 -15.50
C SER A 219 17.85 -12.57 -14.75
N ARG A 220 18.09 -12.50 -13.44
CA ARG A 220 17.73 -11.38 -12.55
C ARG A 220 16.27 -10.93 -12.68
N ASN A 221 15.37 -11.87 -12.98
CA ASN A 221 13.95 -11.63 -13.24
C ASN A 221 13.04 -11.85 -12.03
N PHE A 222 13.64 -12.12 -10.85
CA PHE A 222 12.91 -12.27 -9.59
C PHE A 222 13.52 -11.40 -8.50
N ARG A 223 12.67 -10.67 -7.79
CA ARG A 223 13.04 -9.82 -6.66
C ARG A 223 12.07 -10.04 -5.51
N MET A 224 12.58 -9.98 -4.31
CA MET A 224 11.79 -9.97 -3.08
C MET A 224 12.21 -8.77 -2.23
N PHE A 225 11.23 -8.10 -1.67
CA PHE A 225 11.39 -6.96 -0.77
C PHE A 225 10.67 -7.29 0.53
N GLY A 226 11.28 -6.93 1.68
CA GLY A 226 10.74 -7.13 3.01
C GLY A 226 10.97 -5.94 3.92
#